data_db8112b5ae9a02de349668fed69c5768
#
_entry.id   db8112b5ae9a02de349668fed69c5768
#
_cell.length_a   1.000
_cell.length_b   1.000
_cell.length_c   1.000
_cell.angle_alpha   90.00
_cell.angle_beta   90.00
_cell.angle_gamma   90.00
#
_symmetry.space_group_name_H-M   'P 1'
#
loop_
_entity.id
_entity.type
_entity.pdbx_description
1 polymer ?
#
loop_
_entity_poly.entity_id
_entity_poly.type
_entity_poly.pdbx_seq_one_letter_code
_entity_poly.pdbx_strand_id
1 'polypeptide(L)'
;MKIAVVSSGILPIPALLGGAVENLVDYYLEYNNLHKIHDITVYSVSSAKTNQVKDTANVHYRYIDINSWWGKLKRRIFVKTHKSIYYDAYIEYYLHEVLKYLKHETYDYVILENRPGFAIPISEVSNAKIIIHLHNDFLNNTSKLAKEICAVTHKVITVSNFIKNRVETIGSKVPVVTVHNGIEVERFYKAEPIDRTALGFSASDFIVLYSGRIIPEKGVKELIEAFGKLKEYPSIKLLIMGGSFYGDDNLGHPYIDSLKEISNDLQDKIVFTGFLPYHKVSSYLKASDVVVVPSLCEEAFGLTCLEAISSGVPTIATDVGGIKEICVDCAVIISKENIVHQLHKEILTLYNNPSIRKDMSMRGVEISKRFTKEKYAHSIIRLLEE
;
A
#
# COMPACT_ATOMS: atom_id res chain seq x y z
N MET A 1 5.79 25.13 11.65
CA MET A 1 4.38 24.95 12.01
C MET A 1 4.26 23.78 12.94
N LYS A 2 3.20 23.74 13.76
CA LYS A 2 2.87 22.61 14.63
C LYS A 2 1.78 21.74 13.95
N ILE A 3 2.07 20.49 13.71
CA ILE A 3 1.23 19.59 12.90
C ILE A 3 0.89 18.33 13.68
N ALA A 4 -0.38 17.92 13.66
CA ALA A 4 -0.79 16.60 14.14
C ALA A 4 -0.95 15.64 12.96
N VAL A 5 -0.37 14.46 13.02
CA VAL A 5 -0.62 13.35 12.09
C VAL A 5 -1.44 12.30 12.82
N VAL A 6 -2.64 12.02 12.35
CA VAL A 6 -3.53 11.00 12.91
C VAL A 6 -3.53 9.78 12.01
N SER A 7 -2.96 8.67 12.50
CA SER A 7 -2.84 7.43 11.74
C SER A 7 -4.20 6.79 11.44
N SER A 8 -4.18 5.74 10.62
CA SER A 8 -5.37 4.95 10.30
C SER A 8 -6.00 4.23 11.51
N GLY A 9 -5.27 4.11 12.62
CA GLY A 9 -5.71 3.39 13.80
C GLY A 9 -5.61 1.86 13.70
N ILE A 10 -4.91 1.32 12.68
CA ILE A 10 -4.76 -0.12 12.46
C ILE A 10 -3.35 -0.60 12.81
N LEU A 11 -2.34 -0.05 12.15
CA LEU A 11 -0.94 -0.39 12.36
C LEU A 11 -0.20 0.78 13.01
N PRO A 12 0.87 0.52 13.78
CA PRO A 12 1.65 1.58 14.42
C PRO A 12 2.52 2.33 13.41
N ILE A 13 2.73 3.62 13.67
CA ILE A 13 3.77 4.45 13.07
C ILE A 13 4.85 4.69 14.15
N PRO A 14 6.14 4.47 13.86
CA PRO A 14 6.71 4.00 12.59
C PRO A 14 6.24 2.60 12.17
N ALA A 15 6.49 2.23 10.92
CA ALA A 15 6.04 0.99 10.26
C ALA A 15 6.69 -0.30 10.81
N LEU A 16 6.73 -0.47 12.13
CA LEU A 16 7.40 -1.57 12.85
C LEU A 16 6.79 -2.94 12.56
N LEU A 17 5.55 -2.96 12.12
CA LEU A 17 4.80 -4.18 11.74
C LEU A 17 4.58 -4.26 10.22
N GLY A 18 5.22 -3.38 9.45
CA GLY A 18 4.95 -3.20 8.03
C GLY A 18 3.73 -2.31 7.79
N GLY A 19 3.22 -2.33 6.57
CA GLY A 19 2.11 -1.48 6.13
C GLY A 19 2.57 -0.45 5.10
N ALA A 20 1.87 -0.39 3.97
CA ALA A 20 2.23 0.52 2.89
C ALA A 20 2.03 1.98 3.29
N VAL A 21 0.92 2.28 3.96
CA VAL A 21 0.58 3.63 4.44
C VAL A 21 1.58 4.09 5.49
N GLU A 22 1.89 3.21 6.44
CA GLU A 22 2.80 3.49 7.55
C GLU A 22 4.22 3.79 7.03
N ASN A 23 4.72 3.03 6.03
CA ASN A 23 6.00 3.32 5.38
C ASN A 23 6.00 4.69 4.67
N LEU A 24 4.91 5.05 4.01
CA LEU A 24 4.78 6.35 3.34
C LEU A 24 4.79 7.50 4.35
N VAL A 25 4.15 7.32 5.50
CA VAL A 25 4.21 8.30 6.59
C VAL A 25 5.64 8.42 7.11
N ASP A 26 6.33 7.31 7.35
CA ASP A 26 7.73 7.34 7.81
C ASP A 26 8.62 8.15 6.87
N TYR A 27 8.45 8.04 5.54
CA TYR A 27 9.28 8.77 4.59
C TYR A 27 9.18 10.29 4.74
N TYR A 28 7.98 10.85 4.92
CA TYR A 28 7.89 12.30 5.11
C TYR A 28 8.23 12.73 6.54
N LEU A 29 8.06 11.88 7.56
CA LEU A 29 8.54 12.14 8.92
C LEU A 29 10.07 12.14 8.98
N GLU A 30 10.73 11.17 8.34
CA GLU A 30 12.18 11.12 8.22
C GLU A 30 12.73 12.36 7.51
N TYR A 31 12.10 12.74 6.39
CA TYR A 31 12.46 13.95 5.63
C TYR A 31 12.30 15.21 6.48
N ASN A 32 11.16 15.37 7.16
CA ASN A 32 10.91 16.48 8.07
C ASN A 32 11.95 16.56 9.18
N ASN A 33 12.28 15.44 9.79
CA ASN A 33 13.25 15.39 10.89
C ASN A 33 14.68 15.72 10.42
N LEU A 34 15.07 15.21 9.24
CA LEU A 34 16.37 15.50 8.63
C LEU A 34 16.55 17.00 8.34
N HIS A 35 15.51 17.64 7.80
CA HIS A 35 15.54 19.05 7.41
C HIS A 35 15.03 20.01 8.49
N LYS A 36 14.51 19.50 9.62
CA LYS A 36 14.01 20.27 10.78
C LYS A 36 12.96 21.32 10.40
N ILE A 37 11.95 20.93 9.61
CA ILE A 37 11.03 21.89 8.97
C ILE A 37 9.85 22.20 9.89
N HIS A 38 9.15 21.18 10.40
CA HIS A 38 7.94 21.30 11.21
C HIS A 38 8.06 20.56 12.52
N ASP A 39 7.31 20.98 13.53
CA ASP A 39 7.08 20.24 14.78
C ASP A 39 5.86 19.34 14.58
N ILE A 40 6.09 18.02 14.48
CA ILE A 40 5.06 17.04 14.15
C ILE A 40 4.78 16.12 15.34
N THR A 41 3.52 16.06 15.75
CA THR A 41 3.04 15.06 16.72
C THR A 41 2.24 13.96 15.98
N VAL A 42 2.70 12.72 16.11
CA VAL A 42 2.06 11.55 15.48
C VAL A 42 1.20 10.83 16.50
N TYR A 43 -0.10 10.78 16.26
CA TYR A 43 -1.04 9.95 17.00
C TYR A 43 -1.15 8.58 16.33
N SER A 44 -0.80 7.52 17.02
CA SER A 44 -0.78 6.16 16.49
C SER A 44 -1.19 5.13 17.51
N VAL A 45 -1.46 3.91 17.08
CA VAL A 45 -1.78 2.80 17.98
C VAL A 45 -0.51 2.24 18.62
N SER A 46 -0.62 1.80 19.88
CA SER A 46 0.47 1.14 20.58
C SER A 46 0.65 -0.31 20.15
N SER A 47 1.88 -0.78 20.22
CA SER A 47 2.26 -2.19 20.08
C SER A 47 3.44 -2.50 21.02
N ALA A 48 3.80 -3.77 21.20
CA ALA A 48 4.98 -4.13 22.00
C ALA A 48 6.28 -3.50 21.46
N LYS A 49 6.36 -3.29 20.14
CA LYS A 49 7.53 -2.68 19.49
C LYS A 49 7.59 -1.16 19.64
N THR A 50 6.46 -0.48 19.82
CA THR A 50 6.42 0.99 19.94
C THR A 50 7.05 1.51 21.22
N ASN A 51 7.22 0.66 22.26
CA ASN A 51 7.91 1.04 23.50
C ASN A 51 9.39 1.41 23.29
N GLN A 52 9.98 1.03 22.17
CA GLN A 52 11.39 1.32 21.83
C GLN A 52 11.53 2.60 20.98
N VAL A 53 10.42 3.14 20.47
CA VAL A 53 10.44 4.36 19.67
C VAL A 53 10.66 5.57 20.57
N LYS A 54 11.57 6.44 20.14
CA LYS A 54 11.90 7.66 20.88
C LYS A 54 11.48 8.87 20.05
N ASP A 55 11.03 9.89 20.72
CA ASP A 55 10.86 11.20 20.12
C ASP A 55 12.18 11.73 19.56
N THR A 56 12.09 12.52 18.51
CA THR A 56 13.21 13.31 17.99
C THR A 56 12.98 14.77 18.28
N ALA A 57 13.88 15.64 17.81
CA ALA A 57 13.72 17.09 18.03
C ALA A 57 12.47 17.69 17.36
N ASN A 58 11.98 17.06 16.28
CA ASN A 58 10.91 17.58 15.43
C ASN A 58 9.77 16.59 15.17
N VAL A 59 9.83 15.38 15.73
CA VAL A 59 8.77 14.35 15.61
C VAL A 59 8.54 13.70 16.96
N HIS A 60 7.30 13.81 17.44
CA HIS A 60 6.85 13.31 18.73
C HIS A 60 5.76 12.26 18.55
N TYR A 61 5.80 11.18 19.35
CA TYR A 61 4.83 10.09 19.21
C TYR A 61 3.88 10.03 20.42
N ARG A 62 2.59 9.92 20.13
CA ARG A 62 1.51 9.73 21.11
C ARG A 62 0.81 8.40 20.82
N TYR A 63 1.18 7.36 21.55
CA TYR A 63 0.62 6.02 21.35
C TYR A 63 -0.67 5.82 22.14
N ILE A 64 -1.72 5.43 21.42
CA ILE A 64 -3.03 5.11 21.97
C ILE A 64 -3.11 3.61 22.21
N ASP A 65 -3.30 3.23 23.47
CA ASP A 65 -3.45 1.84 23.86
C ASP A 65 -4.89 1.34 23.66
N ILE A 66 -5.08 0.55 22.61
CA ILE A 66 -6.37 -0.04 22.25
C ILE A 66 -6.37 -1.57 22.36
N ASN A 67 -5.19 -2.19 22.55
CA ASN A 67 -4.97 -3.64 22.47
C ASN A 67 -4.58 -4.29 23.80
N SER A 68 -4.10 -3.55 24.81
CA SER A 68 -3.85 -4.12 26.14
C SER A 68 -5.16 -4.59 26.79
N TRP A 69 -5.05 -5.31 27.87
CA TRP A 69 -6.23 -5.73 28.67
C TRP A 69 -7.09 -4.53 29.10
N TRP A 70 -6.45 -3.46 29.56
CA TRP A 70 -7.14 -2.21 29.94
C TRP A 70 -7.72 -1.48 28.74
N GLY A 71 -7.00 -1.39 27.62
CA GLY A 71 -7.51 -0.83 26.36
C GLY A 71 -8.73 -1.58 25.84
N LYS A 72 -8.68 -2.91 25.85
CA LYS A 72 -9.83 -3.76 25.48
C LYS A 72 -11.05 -3.56 26.39
N LEU A 73 -10.83 -3.40 27.71
CA LEU A 73 -11.90 -3.15 28.67
C LEU A 73 -12.57 -1.79 28.40
N LYS A 74 -11.77 -0.70 28.28
CA LYS A 74 -12.27 0.64 27.98
C LYS A 74 -13.04 0.67 26.66
N ARG A 75 -12.51 0.02 25.62
CA ARG A 75 -13.18 -0.10 24.32
C ARG A 75 -14.51 -0.84 24.42
N ARG A 76 -14.62 -1.93 25.22
CA ARG A 76 -15.89 -2.63 25.46
C ARG A 76 -16.94 -1.72 26.10
N ILE A 77 -16.54 -0.86 27.01
CA ILE A 77 -17.42 0.13 27.65
C ILE A 77 -17.86 1.17 26.61
N PHE A 78 -16.91 1.70 25.84
CA PHE A 78 -17.18 2.67 24.77
C PHE A 78 -18.22 2.15 23.77
N VAL A 79 -18.04 0.92 23.28
CA VAL A 79 -18.95 0.28 22.31
C VAL A 79 -20.41 0.19 22.83
N LYS A 80 -20.59 0.01 24.15
CA LYS A 80 -21.94 -0.05 24.76
C LYS A 80 -22.64 1.30 24.81
N THR A 81 -21.89 2.40 24.83
CA THR A 81 -22.40 3.76 25.04
C THR A 81 -22.39 4.61 23.77
N HIS A 82 -21.65 4.20 22.74
CA HIS A 82 -21.48 4.95 21.49
C HIS A 82 -21.94 4.12 20.29
N LYS A 83 -22.77 4.73 19.44
CA LYS A 83 -23.14 4.14 18.15
C LYS A 83 -22.12 4.58 17.11
N SER A 84 -21.51 3.61 16.46
CA SER A 84 -20.60 3.87 15.33
C SER A 84 -21.33 4.58 14.20
N ILE A 85 -20.76 5.69 13.74
CA ILE A 85 -21.36 6.52 12.70
C ILE A 85 -20.72 6.19 11.34
N TYR A 86 -19.42 6.06 11.28
CA TYR A 86 -18.67 5.94 10.02
C TYR A 86 -17.83 4.67 9.93
N TYR A 87 -17.09 4.31 10.98
CA TYR A 87 -16.21 3.15 11.05
C TYR A 87 -16.69 2.12 12.07
N ASP A 88 -16.00 0.99 12.15
CA ASP A 88 -16.23 0.05 13.22
C ASP A 88 -15.82 0.64 14.59
N ALA A 89 -16.34 0.05 15.64
CA ALA A 89 -16.15 0.54 16.99
C ALA A 89 -14.69 0.53 17.48
N TYR A 90 -13.82 -0.26 16.84
CA TYR A 90 -12.39 -0.29 17.15
C TYR A 90 -11.71 1.01 16.69
N ILE A 91 -11.97 1.43 15.46
CA ILE A 91 -11.41 2.64 14.86
C ILE A 91 -12.01 3.89 15.50
N GLU A 92 -13.31 3.89 15.80
CA GLU A 92 -13.96 5.02 16.46
C GLU A 92 -13.50 5.20 17.91
N TYR A 93 -13.17 4.10 18.62
CA TYR A 93 -12.55 4.20 19.95
C TYR A 93 -11.15 4.80 19.89
N TYR A 94 -10.33 4.42 18.90
CA TYR A 94 -9.04 5.05 18.69
C TYR A 94 -9.18 6.57 18.48
N LEU A 95 -10.08 6.98 17.58
CA LEU A 95 -10.37 8.40 17.36
C LEU A 95 -10.82 9.10 18.65
N HIS A 96 -11.74 8.49 19.42
CA HIS A 96 -12.20 9.06 20.68
C HIS A 96 -11.06 9.39 21.65
N GLU A 97 -10.07 8.51 21.74
CA GLU A 97 -8.89 8.77 22.58
C GLU A 97 -8.01 9.90 21.99
N VAL A 98 -7.84 9.97 20.66
CA VAL A 98 -7.10 11.05 19.98
C VAL A 98 -7.78 12.41 20.23
N LEU A 99 -9.11 12.49 20.14
CA LEU A 99 -9.88 13.73 20.37
C LEU A 99 -9.64 14.34 21.76
N LYS A 100 -9.35 13.54 22.78
CA LYS A 100 -9.03 14.03 24.13
C LYS A 100 -7.75 14.88 24.12
N TYR A 101 -6.76 14.51 23.30
CA TYR A 101 -5.52 15.28 23.15
C TYR A 101 -5.75 16.52 22.28
N LEU A 102 -6.40 16.36 21.11
CA LEU A 102 -6.63 17.48 20.17
C LEU A 102 -7.47 18.60 20.77
N LYS A 103 -8.34 18.29 21.75
CA LYS A 103 -9.11 19.29 22.48
C LYS A 103 -8.25 20.24 23.33
N HIS A 104 -7.08 19.79 23.78
CA HIS A 104 -6.22 20.53 24.72
C HIS A 104 -4.93 21.02 24.09
N GLU A 105 -4.63 20.61 22.87
CA GLU A 105 -3.43 21.02 22.12
C GLU A 105 -3.80 21.83 20.88
N THR A 106 -2.97 22.81 20.54
CA THR A 106 -3.19 23.65 19.36
C THR A 106 -2.25 23.23 18.25
N TYR A 107 -2.80 23.04 17.05
CA TYR A 107 -2.08 22.70 15.83
C TYR A 107 -2.46 23.67 14.70
N ASP A 108 -1.52 23.91 13.77
CA ASP A 108 -1.80 24.61 12.52
C ASP A 108 -2.55 23.71 11.55
N TYR A 109 -2.13 22.44 11.47
CA TYR A 109 -2.73 21.40 10.62
C TYR A 109 -2.94 20.08 11.38
N VAL A 110 -4.00 19.38 10.98
CA VAL A 110 -4.24 17.97 11.33
C VAL A 110 -4.31 17.17 10.06
N ILE A 111 -3.37 16.24 9.85
CA ILE A 111 -3.32 15.33 8.70
C ILE A 111 -3.98 14.01 9.09
N LEU A 112 -4.97 13.56 8.31
CA LEU A 112 -5.71 12.33 8.51
C LEU A 112 -5.24 11.27 7.50
N GLU A 113 -4.52 10.27 7.99
CA GLU A 113 -4.02 9.20 7.14
C GLU A 113 -5.11 8.18 6.85
N ASN A 114 -5.64 8.24 5.63
CA ASN A 114 -6.61 7.29 5.08
C ASN A 114 -7.94 7.14 5.87
N ARG A 115 -8.32 8.18 6.66
CA ARG A 115 -9.54 8.18 7.50
C ARG A 115 -10.37 9.44 7.31
N PRO A 116 -11.03 9.63 6.15
CA PRO A 116 -11.79 10.85 5.87
C PRO A 116 -12.91 11.14 6.90
N GLY A 117 -13.56 10.10 7.42
CA GLY A 117 -14.62 10.27 8.44
C GLY A 117 -14.16 10.83 9.78
N PHE A 118 -12.83 10.91 10.04
CA PHE A 118 -12.31 11.57 11.24
C PHE A 118 -12.42 13.10 11.17
N ALA A 119 -12.58 13.67 9.97
CA ALA A 119 -12.59 15.13 9.77
C ALA A 119 -13.71 15.82 10.56
N ILE A 120 -14.93 15.26 10.56
CA ILE A 120 -16.07 15.89 11.24
C ILE A 120 -15.85 15.98 12.75
N PRO A 121 -15.62 14.89 13.51
CA PRO A 121 -15.43 15.00 14.95
C PRO A 121 -14.17 15.76 15.35
N ILE A 122 -13.13 15.81 14.51
CA ILE A 122 -11.95 16.62 14.78
C ILE A 122 -12.26 18.12 14.61
N SER A 123 -13.06 18.50 13.60
CA SER A 123 -13.47 19.90 13.41
C SER A 123 -14.32 20.46 14.56
N GLU A 124 -14.96 19.58 15.35
CA GLU A 124 -15.75 19.99 16.53
C GLU A 124 -14.88 20.32 17.75
N VAL A 125 -13.63 19.84 17.80
CA VAL A 125 -12.76 19.98 18.99
C VAL A 125 -11.47 20.76 18.70
N SER A 126 -11.12 20.99 17.42
CA SER A 126 -9.90 21.67 16.99
C SER A 126 -10.17 22.69 15.90
N ASN A 127 -9.49 23.85 15.98
CA ASN A 127 -9.52 24.88 14.94
C ASN A 127 -8.42 24.70 13.88
N ALA A 128 -7.66 23.62 13.93
CA ALA A 128 -6.61 23.31 12.97
C ALA A 128 -7.19 23.10 11.57
N LYS A 129 -6.45 23.46 10.54
CA LYS A 129 -6.81 23.14 9.15
C LYS A 129 -6.68 21.63 8.94
N ILE A 130 -7.77 20.98 8.53
CA ILE A 130 -7.80 19.52 8.33
C ILE A 130 -7.36 19.18 6.91
N ILE A 131 -6.37 18.30 6.80
CA ILE A 131 -5.89 17.72 5.54
C ILE A 131 -6.20 16.23 5.57
N ILE A 132 -6.87 15.72 4.54
CA ILE A 132 -7.12 14.29 4.36
C ILE A 132 -6.10 13.77 3.36
N HIS A 133 -5.30 12.78 3.73
CA HIS A 133 -4.39 12.06 2.84
C HIS A 133 -4.96 10.67 2.54
N LEU A 134 -5.40 10.47 1.28
CA LEU A 134 -6.08 9.26 0.84
C LEU A 134 -5.13 8.31 0.14
N HIS A 135 -5.02 7.11 0.69
CA HIS A 135 -4.26 5.99 0.12
C HIS A 135 -5.18 4.94 -0.54
N ASN A 136 -6.49 5.10 -0.43
CA ASN A 136 -7.52 4.24 -1.02
C ASN A 136 -8.74 5.07 -1.41
N ASP A 137 -9.68 4.47 -2.16
CA ASP A 137 -10.94 5.09 -2.59
C ASP A 137 -11.98 5.14 -1.46
N PHE A 138 -11.65 5.83 -0.35
CA PHE A 138 -12.52 5.95 0.82
C PHE A 138 -13.34 7.25 0.86
N LEU A 139 -13.16 8.14 -0.11
CA LEU A 139 -13.90 9.39 -0.20
C LEU A 139 -14.29 9.68 -1.65
N ASN A 140 -15.56 9.44 -1.98
CA ASN A 140 -16.15 9.65 -3.29
C ASN A 140 -17.66 9.93 -3.15
N ASN A 141 -18.40 10.10 -4.25
CA ASN A 141 -19.82 10.43 -4.23
C ASN A 141 -20.74 9.36 -3.59
N THR A 142 -20.24 8.13 -3.37
CA THR A 142 -20.97 7.05 -2.68
C THR A 142 -20.59 6.94 -1.21
N SER A 143 -19.58 7.68 -0.76
CA SER A 143 -19.14 7.65 0.63
C SER A 143 -20.13 8.35 1.53
N LYS A 144 -20.34 7.78 2.72
CA LYS A 144 -21.22 8.35 3.75
C LYS A 144 -20.68 9.72 4.18
N LEU A 145 -21.55 10.72 4.29
CA LEU A 145 -21.21 12.08 4.71
C LEU A 145 -20.12 12.76 3.88
N ALA A 146 -19.98 12.39 2.59
CA ALA A 146 -18.92 12.87 1.74
C ALA A 146 -18.88 14.41 1.62
N LYS A 147 -20.05 15.05 1.49
CA LYS A 147 -20.17 16.51 1.38
C LYS A 147 -19.83 17.20 2.69
N GLU A 148 -20.30 16.65 3.81
CA GLU A 148 -20.04 17.16 5.16
C GLU A 148 -18.55 17.04 5.50
N ILE A 149 -17.93 15.93 5.17
CA ILE A 149 -16.48 15.74 5.31
C ILE A 149 -15.72 16.79 4.51
N CYS A 150 -16.07 16.97 3.22
CA CYS A 150 -15.43 17.98 2.39
C CYS A 150 -15.65 19.41 2.91
N ALA A 151 -16.79 19.71 3.52
CA ALA A 151 -17.12 21.05 4.05
C ALA A 151 -16.21 21.48 5.20
N VAL A 152 -15.71 20.52 6.01
CA VAL A 152 -14.79 20.80 7.12
C VAL A 152 -13.32 20.53 6.77
N THR A 153 -13.03 20.09 5.54
CA THR A 153 -11.68 19.75 5.08
C THR A 153 -11.05 20.94 4.34
N HIS A 154 -9.82 21.29 4.71
CA HIS A 154 -9.07 22.35 4.05
C HIS A 154 -8.50 21.90 2.70
N LYS A 155 -7.95 20.68 2.62
CA LYS A 155 -7.30 20.12 1.43
C LYS A 155 -7.37 18.60 1.45
N VAL A 156 -7.53 17.96 0.29
CA VAL A 156 -7.39 16.49 0.13
C VAL A 156 -6.14 16.20 -0.69
N ILE A 157 -5.26 15.36 -0.17
CA ILE A 157 -4.10 14.81 -0.88
C ILE A 157 -4.47 13.39 -1.31
N THR A 158 -4.20 13.06 -2.57
CA THR A 158 -4.48 11.74 -3.15
C THR A 158 -3.23 11.14 -3.74
N VAL A 159 -3.10 9.81 -3.68
CA VAL A 159 -1.91 9.10 -4.16
C VAL A 159 -1.85 8.91 -5.67
N SER A 160 -2.95 9.24 -6.37
CA SER A 160 -3.07 9.12 -7.83
C SER A 160 -4.14 10.07 -8.37
N ASN A 161 -4.09 10.36 -9.66
CA ASN A 161 -5.16 11.06 -10.35
C ASN A 161 -6.44 10.22 -10.39
N PHE A 162 -6.33 8.88 -10.41
CA PHE A 162 -7.48 8.01 -10.25
C PHE A 162 -8.25 8.33 -8.97
N ILE A 163 -7.60 8.35 -7.80
CA ILE A 163 -8.23 8.69 -6.51
C ILE A 163 -8.71 10.14 -6.51
N LYS A 164 -7.95 11.10 -7.10
CA LYS A 164 -8.39 12.48 -7.25
C LYS A 164 -9.74 12.56 -7.98
N ASN A 165 -9.84 11.91 -9.15
CA ASN A 165 -11.07 11.90 -9.93
C ASN A 165 -12.24 11.29 -9.13
N ARG A 166 -11.97 10.27 -8.29
CA ARG A 166 -12.97 9.68 -7.38
C ARG A 166 -13.48 10.70 -6.36
N VAL A 167 -12.60 11.47 -5.72
CA VAL A 167 -12.99 12.55 -4.80
C VAL A 167 -13.78 13.64 -5.53
N GLU A 168 -13.38 14.03 -6.73
CA GLU A 168 -14.04 15.08 -7.51
C GLU A 168 -15.48 14.72 -7.90
N THR A 169 -15.85 13.42 -7.93
CA THR A 169 -17.24 12.98 -8.13
C THR A 169 -18.22 13.49 -7.07
N ILE A 170 -17.73 13.92 -5.90
CA ILE A 170 -18.57 14.50 -4.82
C ILE A 170 -19.14 15.85 -5.24
N GLY A 171 -18.48 16.57 -6.15
CA GLY A 171 -18.86 17.90 -6.58
C GLY A 171 -18.65 18.98 -5.50
N SER A 172 -17.71 18.77 -4.58
CA SER A 172 -17.34 19.74 -3.55
C SER A 172 -16.30 20.74 -4.08
N LYS A 173 -16.11 21.86 -3.36
CA LYS A 173 -15.09 22.88 -3.68
C LYS A 173 -13.77 22.67 -2.94
N VAL A 174 -13.61 21.58 -2.18
CA VAL A 174 -12.37 21.30 -1.46
C VAL A 174 -11.22 21.12 -2.48
N PRO A 175 -10.06 21.76 -2.28
CA PRO A 175 -8.91 21.54 -3.14
C PRO A 175 -8.43 20.09 -3.06
N VAL A 176 -8.24 19.45 -4.21
CA VAL A 176 -7.73 18.07 -4.32
C VAL A 176 -6.42 18.09 -5.08
N VAL A 177 -5.35 17.63 -4.45
CA VAL A 177 -4.00 17.60 -5.03
C VAL A 177 -3.48 16.18 -5.07
N THR A 178 -2.88 15.78 -6.19
CA THR A 178 -2.23 14.47 -6.30
C THR A 178 -0.76 14.57 -5.93
N VAL A 179 -0.34 13.69 -5.00
CA VAL A 179 1.06 13.39 -4.71
C VAL A 179 1.24 11.89 -4.87
N HIS A 180 1.89 11.50 -5.96
CA HIS A 180 2.16 10.08 -6.21
C HIS A 180 3.04 9.49 -5.11
N ASN A 181 2.76 8.25 -4.70
CA ASN A 181 3.57 7.53 -3.73
C ASN A 181 5.02 7.40 -4.20
N GLY A 182 5.93 7.35 -3.24
CA GLY A 182 7.35 7.06 -3.47
C GLY A 182 7.80 5.79 -2.76
N ILE A 183 8.89 5.22 -3.25
CA ILE A 183 9.57 4.08 -2.61
C ILE A 183 11.07 4.31 -2.55
N GLU A 184 11.80 3.44 -1.86
CA GLU A 184 13.27 3.39 -1.86
C GLU A 184 13.79 2.77 -3.16
N VAL A 185 13.68 3.50 -4.30
CA VAL A 185 14.02 3.01 -5.64
C VAL A 185 15.42 2.38 -5.69
N GLU A 186 16.42 3.01 -5.06
CA GLU A 186 17.78 2.50 -5.00
C GLU A 186 17.91 1.13 -4.35
N ARG A 187 17.09 0.86 -3.32
CA ARG A 187 17.06 -0.44 -2.65
C ARG A 187 16.56 -1.54 -3.58
N PHE A 188 15.54 -1.27 -4.39
CA PHE A 188 15.01 -2.22 -5.36
C PHE A 188 15.98 -2.41 -6.53
N TYR A 189 16.57 -1.34 -7.03
CA TYR A 189 17.49 -1.36 -8.14
C TYR A 189 18.79 -2.12 -7.82
N LYS A 190 19.38 -1.88 -6.64
CA LYS A 190 20.67 -2.44 -6.22
C LYS A 190 20.54 -3.77 -5.45
N ALA A 191 19.33 -4.29 -5.27
CA ALA A 191 19.16 -5.55 -4.55
C ALA A 191 19.88 -6.70 -5.27
N GLU A 192 20.51 -7.56 -4.50
CA GLU A 192 21.03 -8.84 -4.99
C GLU A 192 19.90 -9.86 -5.10
N PRO A 193 19.83 -10.64 -6.18
CA PRO A 193 18.80 -11.67 -6.32
C PRO A 193 19.02 -12.78 -5.30
N ILE A 194 17.92 -13.35 -4.79
CA ILE A 194 17.99 -14.61 -4.04
C ILE A 194 18.39 -15.75 -4.99
N ASP A 195 19.09 -16.74 -4.45
CA ASP A 195 19.41 -17.95 -5.21
C ASP A 195 18.12 -18.69 -5.58
N ARG A 196 17.88 -18.88 -6.89
CA ARG A 196 16.73 -19.59 -7.44
C ARG A 196 16.66 -21.04 -6.98
N THR A 197 17.81 -21.67 -6.72
CA THR A 197 17.88 -23.05 -6.24
C THR A 197 17.35 -23.19 -4.82
N ALA A 198 17.48 -22.15 -3.99
CA ALA A 198 16.87 -22.12 -2.66
C ALA A 198 15.32 -22.07 -2.70
N LEU A 199 14.75 -21.71 -3.86
CA LEU A 199 13.31 -21.74 -4.12
C LEU A 199 12.85 -23.08 -4.74
N GLY A 200 13.76 -24.02 -4.98
CA GLY A 200 13.48 -25.28 -5.67
C GLY A 200 13.44 -25.15 -7.21
N PHE A 201 13.92 -24.03 -7.77
CA PHE A 201 13.96 -23.79 -9.21
C PHE A 201 15.38 -23.98 -9.76
N SER A 202 15.49 -24.24 -11.06
CA SER A 202 16.78 -24.22 -11.76
C SER A 202 17.24 -22.78 -11.99
N ALA A 203 18.56 -22.56 -12.08
CA ALA A 203 19.11 -21.26 -12.44
C ALA A 203 18.66 -20.77 -13.82
N SER A 204 18.34 -21.71 -14.75
CA SER A 204 17.86 -21.43 -16.10
C SER A 204 16.33 -21.29 -16.21
N ASP A 205 15.59 -21.53 -15.14
CA ASP A 205 14.12 -21.39 -15.17
C ASP A 205 13.69 -19.94 -15.38
N PHE A 206 12.59 -19.77 -16.08
CA PHE A 206 11.93 -18.49 -16.26
C PHE A 206 10.88 -18.29 -15.16
N ILE A 207 11.16 -17.36 -14.24
CA ILE A 207 10.36 -17.15 -13.05
C ILE A 207 9.35 -16.02 -13.28
N VAL A 208 8.07 -16.38 -13.27
CA VAL A 208 6.94 -15.44 -13.15
C VAL A 208 6.64 -15.25 -11.67
N LEU A 209 6.62 -14.01 -11.20
CA LEU A 209 6.41 -13.69 -9.79
C LEU A 209 5.11 -12.90 -9.59
N TYR A 210 4.31 -13.33 -8.64
CA TYR A 210 3.24 -12.55 -8.01
C TYR A 210 3.69 -12.06 -6.64
N SER A 211 3.46 -10.79 -6.35
CA SER A 211 3.73 -10.21 -5.02
C SER A 211 2.51 -9.42 -4.54
N GLY A 212 2.01 -9.75 -3.35
CA GLY A 212 0.89 -9.04 -2.75
C GLY A 212 0.03 -9.89 -1.82
N ARG A 213 -1.06 -9.31 -1.33
CA ARG A 213 -2.04 -10.05 -0.53
C ARG A 213 -2.71 -11.14 -1.38
N ILE A 214 -2.83 -12.33 -0.82
CA ILE A 214 -3.51 -13.45 -1.47
C ILE A 214 -4.99 -13.42 -1.07
N ILE A 215 -5.77 -12.62 -1.80
CA ILE A 215 -7.21 -12.47 -1.67
C ILE A 215 -7.86 -12.51 -3.07
N PRO A 216 -9.16 -12.84 -3.18
CA PRO A 216 -9.82 -13.01 -4.50
C PRO A 216 -9.64 -11.81 -5.43
N GLU A 217 -9.74 -10.60 -4.90
CA GLU A 217 -9.69 -9.36 -5.68
C GLU A 217 -8.31 -9.08 -6.28
N LYS A 218 -7.27 -9.82 -5.88
CA LYS A 218 -5.90 -9.67 -6.41
C LYS A 218 -5.58 -10.62 -7.57
N GLY A 219 -6.53 -11.45 -8.01
CA GLY A 219 -6.43 -12.21 -9.24
C GLY A 219 -5.42 -13.36 -9.25
N VAL A 220 -5.04 -13.87 -8.05
CA VAL A 220 -4.07 -15.00 -7.94
C VAL A 220 -4.64 -16.26 -8.55
N LYS A 221 -5.96 -16.49 -8.41
CA LYS A 221 -6.64 -17.62 -9.01
C LYS A 221 -6.52 -17.60 -10.54
N GLU A 222 -6.81 -16.46 -11.14
CA GLU A 222 -6.74 -16.23 -12.58
C GLU A 222 -5.31 -16.43 -13.12
N LEU A 223 -4.31 -16.03 -12.33
CA LEU A 223 -2.90 -16.27 -12.67
C LEU A 223 -2.57 -17.77 -12.64
N ILE A 224 -3.01 -18.52 -11.63
CA ILE A 224 -2.82 -19.98 -11.55
C ILE A 224 -3.53 -20.69 -12.72
N GLU A 225 -4.75 -20.28 -13.05
CA GLU A 225 -5.49 -20.81 -14.21
C GLU A 225 -4.77 -20.53 -15.53
N ALA A 226 -4.21 -19.33 -15.71
CA ALA A 226 -3.38 -19.00 -16.86
C ALA A 226 -2.11 -19.88 -16.91
N PHE A 227 -1.52 -20.12 -15.75
CA PHE A 227 -0.34 -20.95 -15.59
C PHE A 227 -0.63 -22.42 -15.91
N GLY A 228 -1.83 -22.91 -15.62
CA GLY A 228 -2.30 -24.24 -16.00
C GLY A 228 -2.25 -24.49 -17.51
N LYS A 229 -2.34 -23.44 -18.34
CA LYS A 229 -2.20 -23.53 -19.82
C LYS A 229 -0.73 -23.55 -20.28
N LEU A 230 0.24 -23.38 -19.35
CA LEU A 230 1.67 -23.40 -19.62
C LEU A 230 2.33 -24.74 -19.23
N LYS A 231 1.54 -25.84 -19.10
CA LYS A 231 2.06 -27.15 -18.70
C LYS A 231 3.17 -27.67 -19.62
N GLU A 232 3.08 -27.36 -20.92
CA GLU A 232 4.04 -27.79 -21.94
C GLU A 232 5.40 -27.06 -21.87
N TYR A 233 5.52 -26.05 -21.04
CA TYR A 233 6.75 -25.26 -20.86
C TYR A 233 7.37 -25.56 -19.50
N PRO A 234 8.18 -26.62 -19.33
CA PRO A 234 8.66 -27.07 -18.02
C PRO A 234 9.60 -26.06 -17.33
N SER A 235 10.26 -25.19 -18.11
CA SER A 235 11.15 -24.16 -17.59
C SER A 235 10.42 -22.90 -17.09
N ILE A 236 9.10 -22.74 -17.34
CA ILE A 236 8.35 -21.61 -16.80
C ILE A 236 7.86 -21.97 -15.40
N LYS A 237 8.22 -21.18 -14.39
CA LYS A 237 7.89 -21.36 -12.98
C LYS A 237 7.10 -20.19 -12.44
N LEU A 238 6.26 -20.43 -11.44
CA LEU A 238 5.46 -19.40 -10.78
C LEU A 238 5.83 -19.30 -9.31
N LEU A 239 6.21 -18.11 -8.88
CA LEU A 239 6.49 -17.79 -7.50
C LEU A 239 5.37 -16.89 -6.95
N ILE A 240 4.63 -17.35 -5.95
CA ILE A 240 3.55 -16.59 -5.31
C ILE A 240 4.04 -16.14 -3.94
N MET A 241 4.30 -14.84 -3.83
CA MET A 241 4.84 -14.20 -2.65
C MET A 241 3.76 -13.37 -1.94
N GLY A 242 3.47 -13.72 -0.68
CA GLY A 242 2.52 -12.99 0.15
C GLY A 242 1.66 -13.87 1.04
N GLY A 243 0.76 -13.23 1.76
CA GLY A 243 -0.20 -13.84 2.66
C GLY A 243 -1.59 -13.24 2.54
N SER A 244 -2.55 -13.77 3.29
CA SER A 244 -3.92 -13.22 3.35
C SER A 244 -3.96 -11.91 4.11
N PHE A 245 -3.12 -11.76 5.14
CA PHE A 245 -2.99 -10.57 5.97
C PHE A 245 -1.52 -10.30 6.33
N TYR A 246 -1.21 -9.10 6.85
CA TYR A 246 0.14 -8.73 7.28
C TYR A 246 0.58 -9.56 8.50
N GLY A 247 1.72 -10.26 8.36
CA GLY A 247 2.31 -11.04 9.45
C GLY A 247 1.62 -12.37 9.76
N ASP A 248 0.71 -12.82 8.89
CA ASP A 248 0.03 -14.12 9.05
C ASP A 248 0.84 -15.24 8.39
N ASP A 249 1.07 -16.34 9.13
CA ASP A 249 1.76 -17.53 8.63
C ASP A 249 0.94 -18.33 7.61
N ASN A 250 -0.28 -17.86 7.27
CA ASN A 250 -1.21 -18.44 6.28
C ASN A 250 -1.63 -19.90 6.55
N LEU A 251 -1.38 -20.41 7.74
CA LEU A 251 -1.79 -21.76 8.11
C LEU A 251 -3.32 -21.81 8.24
N GLY A 252 -3.96 -22.58 7.35
CA GLY A 252 -5.40 -22.84 7.39
C GLY A 252 -6.28 -21.70 6.87
N HIS A 253 -5.76 -20.83 5.97
CA HIS A 253 -6.60 -19.82 5.32
C HIS A 253 -7.38 -20.43 4.15
N PRO A 254 -8.74 -20.53 4.20
CA PRO A 254 -9.53 -21.31 3.22
C PRO A 254 -9.28 -20.94 1.76
N TYR A 255 -9.09 -19.66 1.44
CA TYR A 255 -8.83 -19.22 0.08
C TYR A 255 -7.45 -19.67 -0.41
N ILE A 256 -6.41 -19.56 0.43
CA ILE A 256 -5.05 -20.02 0.07
C ILE A 256 -5.03 -21.54 -0.11
N ASP A 257 -5.74 -22.28 0.74
CA ASP A 257 -5.86 -23.73 0.62
C ASP A 257 -6.56 -24.13 -0.68
N SER A 258 -7.64 -23.40 -1.06
CA SER A 258 -8.29 -23.61 -2.36
C SER A 258 -7.38 -23.33 -3.56
N LEU A 259 -6.49 -22.33 -3.46
CA LEU A 259 -5.50 -22.04 -4.51
C LEU A 259 -4.46 -23.15 -4.65
N LYS A 260 -4.01 -23.73 -3.52
CA LYS A 260 -3.10 -24.87 -3.54
C LYS A 260 -3.77 -26.11 -4.15
N GLU A 261 -5.06 -26.31 -3.85
CA GLU A 261 -5.84 -27.42 -4.41
C GLU A 261 -5.95 -27.34 -5.95
N ILE A 262 -6.33 -26.19 -6.50
CA ILE A 262 -6.40 -25.99 -7.95
C ILE A 262 -5.03 -26.03 -8.64
N SER A 263 -3.94 -25.90 -7.89
CA SER A 263 -2.56 -25.97 -8.38
C SER A 263 -1.90 -27.33 -8.17
N ASN A 264 -2.62 -28.36 -7.67
CA ASN A 264 -2.04 -29.67 -7.36
C ASN A 264 -1.30 -30.30 -8.55
N ASP A 265 -1.83 -30.20 -9.77
CA ASP A 265 -1.19 -30.72 -10.99
C ASP A 265 0.03 -29.91 -11.44
N LEU A 266 0.41 -28.85 -10.71
CA LEU A 266 1.47 -27.89 -11.03
C LEU A 266 2.48 -27.75 -9.88
N GLN A 267 2.52 -28.67 -8.91
CA GLN A 267 3.33 -28.56 -7.69
C GLN A 267 4.84 -28.42 -7.96
N ASP A 268 5.33 -28.98 -9.05
CA ASP A 268 6.72 -28.85 -9.52
C ASP A 268 7.03 -27.49 -10.18
N LYS A 269 6.00 -26.68 -10.42
CA LYS A 269 6.09 -25.39 -11.13
C LYS A 269 5.71 -24.19 -10.28
N ILE A 270 4.95 -24.36 -9.19
CA ILE A 270 4.39 -23.29 -8.37
C ILE A 270 4.92 -23.38 -6.95
N VAL A 271 5.52 -22.28 -6.48
CA VAL A 271 6.00 -22.14 -5.10
C VAL A 271 5.26 -21.00 -4.41
N PHE A 272 4.70 -21.28 -3.23
CA PHE A 272 4.13 -20.29 -2.33
C PHE A 272 5.14 -19.98 -1.21
N THR A 273 5.61 -18.74 -1.11
CA THR A 273 6.58 -18.36 -0.06
C THR A 273 5.93 -18.05 1.29
N GLY A 274 4.62 -17.78 1.31
CA GLY A 274 3.98 -17.15 2.44
C GLY A 274 4.38 -15.66 2.58
N PHE A 275 4.08 -15.08 3.75
CA PHE A 275 4.45 -13.69 4.06
C PHE A 275 5.97 -13.53 4.14
N LEU A 276 6.49 -12.50 3.49
CA LEU A 276 7.89 -12.11 3.57
C LEU A 276 8.04 -10.70 4.16
N PRO A 277 9.01 -10.49 5.06
CA PRO A 277 9.36 -9.14 5.52
C PRO A 277 9.73 -8.23 4.35
N TYR A 278 9.27 -6.98 4.38
CA TYR A 278 9.44 -6.02 3.28
C TYR A 278 10.89 -5.85 2.80
N HIS A 279 11.87 -5.95 3.73
CA HIS A 279 13.28 -5.86 3.37
C HIS A 279 13.79 -7.00 2.48
N LYS A 280 13.07 -8.13 2.37
CA LYS A 280 13.43 -9.26 1.50
C LYS A 280 12.79 -9.18 0.12
N VAL A 281 11.71 -8.40 -0.04
CA VAL A 281 10.92 -8.33 -1.28
C VAL A 281 11.78 -8.02 -2.51
N SER A 282 12.69 -7.06 -2.40
CA SER A 282 13.57 -6.65 -3.51
C SER A 282 14.44 -7.78 -4.07
N SER A 283 14.98 -8.66 -3.20
CA SER A 283 15.81 -9.80 -3.64
C SER A 283 15.00 -10.86 -4.40
N TYR A 284 13.74 -11.05 -4.03
CA TYR A 284 12.84 -11.97 -4.76
C TYR A 284 12.41 -11.39 -6.10
N LEU A 285 12.10 -10.09 -6.15
CA LEU A 285 11.83 -9.40 -7.42
C LEU A 285 13.02 -9.53 -8.36
N LYS A 286 14.23 -9.27 -7.90
CA LYS A 286 15.48 -9.40 -8.71
C LYS A 286 15.73 -10.83 -9.22
N ALA A 287 15.25 -11.84 -8.50
CA ALA A 287 15.38 -13.24 -8.94
C ALA A 287 14.35 -13.64 -10.01
N SER A 288 13.34 -12.82 -10.28
CA SER A 288 12.29 -13.12 -11.25
C SER A 288 12.59 -12.54 -12.64
N ASP A 289 11.96 -13.11 -13.67
CA ASP A 289 12.06 -12.66 -15.06
C ASP A 289 10.89 -11.78 -15.48
N VAL A 290 9.73 -11.96 -14.84
CA VAL A 290 8.51 -11.18 -15.04
C VAL A 290 7.73 -11.08 -13.73
N VAL A 291 7.21 -9.91 -13.41
CA VAL A 291 6.23 -9.72 -12.33
C VAL A 291 4.84 -9.59 -12.92
N VAL A 292 3.85 -10.24 -12.30
CA VAL A 292 2.45 -10.15 -12.69
C VAL A 292 1.63 -9.54 -11.56
N VAL A 293 0.86 -8.50 -11.90
CA VAL A 293 -0.07 -7.81 -10.99
C VAL A 293 -1.48 -7.91 -11.58
N PRO A 294 -2.18 -9.06 -11.37
CA PRO A 294 -3.43 -9.38 -12.05
C PRO A 294 -4.66 -8.89 -11.28
N SER A 295 -4.59 -7.73 -10.64
CA SER A 295 -5.65 -7.20 -9.78
C SER A 295 -6.99 -7.08 -10.52
N LEU A 296 -8.07 -7.56 -9.90
CA LEU A 296 -9.44 -7.48 -10.40
C LEU A 296 -10.18 -6.26 -9.84
N CYS A 297 -9.71 -5.72 -8.71
CA CYS A 297 -10.23 -4.50 -8.09
C CYS A 297 -9.42 -3.27 -8.49
N GLU A 298 -10.02 -2.10 -8.30
CA GLU A 298 -9.32 -0.84 -8.51
C GLU A 298 -8.15 -0.68 -7.53
N GLU A 299 -6.98 -0.40 -8.06
CA GLU A 299 -5.78 -0.10 -7.29
C GLU A 299 -5.66 1.41 -7.10
N ALA A 300 -5.46 1.84 -5.87
CA ALA A 300 -5.30 3.26 -5.62
C ALA A 300 -4.07 3.86 -6.31
N PHE A 301 -2.97 3.11 -6.38
CA PHE A 301 -1.72 3.52 -7.01
C PHE A 301 -1.01 2.36 -7.74
N GLY A 302 -0.69 1.26 -7.04
CA GLY A 302 0.02 0.11 -7.60
C GLY A 302 1.47 0.03 -7.16
N LEU A 303 1.73 0.10 -5.84
CA LEU A 303 3.10 0.02 -5.29
C LEU A 303 3.86 -1.22 -5.76
N THR A 304 3.22 -2.38 -5.89
CA THR A 304 3.86 -3.60 -6.40
C THR A 304 4.38 -3.42 -7.83
N CYS A 305 3.64 -2.69 -8.68
CA CYS A 305 4.13 -2.37 -10.02
C CYS A 305 5.37 -1.46 -9.95
N LEU A 306 5.35 -0.45 -9.07
CA LEU A 306 6.48 0.44 -8.89
C LEU A 306 7.72 -0.29 -8.36
N GLU A 307 7.54 -1.20 -7.39
CA GLU A 307 8.60 -2.06 -6.85
C GLU A 307 9.22 -2.95 -7.94
N ALA A 308 8.38 -3.56 -8.79
CA ALA A 308 8.82 -4.40 -9.88
C ALA A 308 9.65 -3.63 -10.92
N ILE A 309 9.13 -2.51 -11.44
CA ILE A 309 9.85 -1.70 -12.43
C ILE A 309 11.12 -1.06 -11.85
N SER A 310 11.11 -0.71 -10.56
CA SER A 310 12.31 -0.22 -9.86
C SER A 310 13.39 -1.28 -9.75
N SER A 311 12.99 -2.55 -9.60
CA SER A 311 13.91 -3.71 -9.65
C SER A 311 14.43 -4.00 -11.06
N GLY A 312 13.94 -3.30 -12.09
CA GLY A 312 14.25 -3.57 -13.48
C GLY A 312 13.62 -4.87 -14.00
N VAL A 313 12.50 -5.32 -13.40
CA VAL A 313 11.81 -6.53 -13.81
C VAL A 313 10.61 -6.17 -14.68
N PRO A 314 10.51 -6.73 -15.91
CA PRO A 314 9.34 -6.57 -16.77
C PRO A 314 8.05 -6.90 -16.04
N THR A 315 7.02 -6.11 -16.25
CA THR A 315 5.77 -6.23 -15.49
C THR A 315 4.57 -6.39 -16.44
N ILE A 316 3.68 -7.32 -16.11
CA ILE A 316 2.34 -7.45 -16.69
C ILE A 316 1.34 -7.01 -15.61
N ALA A 317 0.49 -6.05 -15.91
CA ALA A 317 -0.50 -5.56 -14.95
C ALA A 317 -1.86 -5.35 -15.59
N THR A 318 -2.92 -5.50 -14.81
CA THR A 318 -4.27 -5.16 -15.24
C THR A 318 -4.50 -3.67 -15.33
N ASP A 319 -5.37 -3.27 -16.24
CA ASP A 319 -5.83 -1.90 -16.42
C ASP A 319 -6.85 -1.51 -15.35
N VAL A 320 -6.37 -1.26 -14.14
CA VAL A 320 -7.23 -0.90 -13.00
C VAL A 320 -6.66 0.27 -12.20
N GLY A 321 -7.52 1.21 -11.85
CA GLY A 321 -7.19 2.33 -10.97
C GLY A 321 -5.98 3.17 -11.41
N GLY A 322 -5.07 3.43 -10.48
CA GLY A 322 -3.87 4.24 -10.68
C GLY A 322 -2.67 3.52 -11.32
N ILE A 323 -2.76 2.23 -11.65
CA ILE A 323 -1.63 1.44 -12.21
C ILE A 323 -1.06 2.10 -13.47
N LYS A 324 -1.91 2.58 -14.37
CA LYS A 324 -1.46 3.25 -15.61
C LYS A 324 -0.61 4.49 -15.37
N GLU A 325 -0.82 5.18 -14.27
CA GLU A 325 -0.05 6.40 -13.96
C GLU A 325 1.45 6.11 -13.75
N ILE A 326 1.77 4.85 -13.43
CA ILE A 326 3.14 4.39 -13.21
C ILE A 326 3.68 3.63 -14.42
N CYS A 327 2.86 2.75 -14.99
CA CYS A 327 3.34 1.64 -15.81
C CYS A 327 3.11 1.80 -17.31
N VAL A 328 2.44 2.85 -17.79
CA VAL A 328 1.95 2.97 -19.18
C VAL A 328 2.99 2.70 -20.25
N ASP A 329 4.23 3.17 -20.04
CA ASP A 329 5.30 3.08 -21.05
C ASP A 329 6.33 1.98 -20.77
N CYS A 330 6.18 1.22 -19.69
CA CYS A 330 7.19 0.26 -19.24
C CYS A 330 6.65 -1.10 -18.81
N ALA A 331 5.32 -1.31 -18.87
CA ALA A 331 4.68 -2.57 -18.54
C ALA A 331 3.71 -2.99 -19.65
N VAL A 332 3.38 -4.27 -19.69
CA VAL A 332 2.27 -4.79 -20.50
C VAL A 332 0.98 -4.59 -19.71
N ILE A 333 0.09 -3.73 -20.21
CA ILE A 333 -1.21 -3.48 -19.58
C ILE A 333 -2.27 -4.32 -20.28
N ILE A 334 -2.98 -5.14 -19.47
CA ILE A 334 -4.02 -6.06 -19.95
C ILE A 334 -5.38 -5.69 -19.37
N SER A 335 -6.45 -6.02 -20.10
CA SER A 335 -7.82 -5.87 -19.60
C SER A 335 -8.18 -6.96 -18.58
N LYS A 336 -9.11 -6.66 -17.65
CA LYS A 336 -9.74 -7.66 -16.79
C LYS A 336 -10.58 -8.68 -17.59
N GLU A 337 -11.06 -8.31 -18.75
CA GLU A 337 -11.82 -9.20 -19.62
C GLU A 337 -10.91 -10.29 -20.19
N ASN A 338 -11.34 -11.55 -20.10
CA ASN A 338 -10.53 -12.70 -20.53
C ASN A 338 -9.11 -12.71 -19.96
N ILE A 339 -8.95 -12.25 -18.72
CA ILE A 339 -7.65 -12.07 -18.07
C ILE A 339 -6.77 -13.32 -18.12
N VAL A 340 -7.34 -14.52 -17.92
CA VAL A 340 -6.64 -15.81 -18.00
C VAL A 340 -5.98 -16.02 -19.36
N HIS A 341 -6.67 -15.67 -20.44
CA HIS A 341 -6.13 -15.79 -21.81
C HIS A 341 -5.03 -14.74 -22.04
N GLN A 342 -5.26 -13.51 -21.62
CA GLN A 342 -4.28 -12.42 -21.78
C GLN A 342 -3.00 -12.69 -20.98
N LEU A 343 -3.13 -13.14 -19.72
CA LEU A 343 -1.97 -13.52 -18.89
C LEU A 343 -1.15 -14.64 -19.55
N HIS A 344 -1.80 -15.71 -19.99
CA HIS A 344 -1.14 -16.80 -20.71
C HIS A 344 -0.36 -16.28 -21.95
N LYS A 345 -1.03 -15.49 -22.79
CA LYS A 345 -0.43 -14.92 -24.01
C LYS A 345 0.77 -14.04 -23.73
N GLU A 346 0.63 -13.11 -22.78
CA GLU A 346 1.68 -12.12 -22.51
C GLU A 346 2.87 -12.73 -21.74
N ILE A 347 2.64 -13.73 -20.86
CA ILE A 347 3.73 -14.50 -20.25
C ILE A 347 4.56 -15.20 -21.34
N LEU A 348 3.91 -15.88 -22.31
CA LEU A 348 4.61 -16.52 -23.43
C LEU A 348 5.31 -15.52 -24.34
N THR A 349 4.68 -14.37 -24.60
CA THR A 349 5.30 -13.30 -25.36
C THR A 349 6.61 -12.86 -24.72
N LEU A 350 6.59 -12.60 -23.41
CA LEU A 350 7.80 -12.19 -22.70
C LEU A 350 8.82 -13.32 -22.54
N TYR A 351 8.37 -14.56 -22.36
CA TYR A 351 9.26 -15.73 -22.33
C TYR A 351 10.08 -15.86 -23.61
N ASN A 352 9.42 -15.74 -24.77
CA ASN A 352 10.04 -15.91 -26.09
C ASN A 352 10.83 -14.67 -26.58
N ASN A 353 10.71 -13.50 -25.93
CA ASN A 353 11.28 -12.26 -26.42
C ASN A 353 12.18 -11.57 -25.40
N PRO A 354 13.46 -12.03 -25.22
CA PRO A 354 14.40 -11.41 -24.28
C PRO A 354 14.69 -9.92 -24.56
N SER A 355 14.64 -9.51 -25.85
CA SER A 355 14.84 -8.11 -26.25
C SER A 355 13.75 -7.18 -25.72
N ILE A 356 12.49 -7.62 -25.76
CA ILE A 356 11.35 -6.87 -25.20
C ILE A 356 11.54 -6.73 -23.68
N ARG A 357 11.89 -7.82 -22.98
CA ARG A 357 12.16 -7.76 -21.54
C ARG A 357 13.25 -6.77 -21.19
N LYS A 358 14.35 -6.77 -21.95
CA LYS A 358 15.46 -5.83 -21.73
C LYS A 358 15.04 -4.38 -21.91
N ASP A 359 14.26 -4.08 -22.94
CA ASP A 359 13.76 -2.74 -23.20
C ASP A 359 12.77 -2.27 -22.10
N MET A 360 11.84 -3.13 -21.71
CA MET A 360 10.92 -2.87 -20.59
C MET A 360 11.68 -2.61 -19.29
N SER A 361 12.70 -3.40 -18.99
CA SER A 361 13.56 -3.25 -17.81
C SER A 361 14.22 -1.86 -17.78
N MET A 362 14.84 -1.44 -18.86
CA MET A 362 15.51 -0.12 -18.94
C MET A 362 14.51 1.03 -18.77
N ARG A 363 13.36 0.97 -19.46
CA ARG A 363 12.32 1.99 -19.33
C ARG A 363 11.72 2.02 -17.94
N GLY A 364 11.47 0.85 -17.34
CA GLY A 364 10.92 0.75 -15.98
C GLY A 364 11.80 1.42 -14.93
N VAL A 365 13.11 1.13 -14.97
CA VAL A 365 14.09 1.77 -14.07
C VAL A 365 14.12 3.29 -14.27
N GLU A 366 14.08 3.78 -15.51
CA GLU A 366 14.08 5.23 -15.76
C GLU A 366 12.81 5.91 -15.24
N ILE A 367 11.64 5.31 -15.48
CA ILE A 367 10.35 5.83 -15.00
C ILE A 367 10.31 5.84 -13.47
N SER A 368 10.81 4.80 -12.81
CA SER A 368 10.79 4.68 -11.35
C SER A 368 11.51 5.82 -10.62
N LYS A 369 12.50 6.45 -11.25
CA LYS A 369 13.20 7.63 -10.70
C LYS A 369 12.31 8.84 -10.45
N ARG A 370 11.10 8.85 -11.01
CA ARG A 370 10.10 9.88 -10.74
C ARG A 370 9.42 9.70 -9.39
N PHE A 371 9.46 8.48 -8.84
CA PHE A 371 8.69 8.03 -7.67
C PHE A 371 9.60 7.63 -6.50
N THR A 372 10.63 8.44 -6.22
CA THR A 372 11.50 8.18 -5.07
C THR A 372 10.85 8.66 -3.77
N LYS A 373 11.22 8.04 -2.64
CA LYS A 373 10.73 8.43 -1.32
C LYS A 373 11.05 9.90 -0.99
N GLU A 374 12.18 10.42 -1.46
CA GLU A 374 12.59 11.81 -1.23
C GLU A 374 11.67 12.79 -1.97
N LYS A 375 11.35 12.51 -3.25
CA LYS A 375 10.42 13.34 -4.03
C LYS A 375 9.02 13.34 -3.42
N TYR A 376 8.54 12.16 -3.02
CA TYR A 376 7.27 12.03 -2.32
C TYR A 376 7.26 12.84 -1.03
N ALA A 377 8.23 12.61 -0.15
CA ALA A 377 8.32 13.27 1.14
C ALA A 377 8.44 14.79 1.01
N HIS A 378 9.31 15.27 0.11
CA HIS A 378 9.43 16.70 -0.21
C HIS A 378 8.10 17.30 -0.67
N SER A 379 7.35 16.58 -1.56
CA SER A 379 6.07 17.05 -2.08
C SER A 379 5.00 17.15 -0.97
N ILE A 380 4.94 16.17 -0.06
CA ILE A 380 4.03 16.20 1.09
C ILE A 380 4.35 17.40 1.98
N ILE A 381 5.61 17.56 2.38
CA ILE A 381 6.03 18.65 3.28
C ILE A 381 5.78 20.03 2.64
N ARG A 382 6.12 20.21 1.36
CA ARG A 382 5.89 21.48 0.66
C ARG A 382 4.40 21.86 0.58
N LEU A 383 3.50 20.90 0.38
CA LEU A 383 2.05 21.16 0.36
C LEU A 383 1.49 21.67 1.69
N LEU A 384 2.19 21.49 2.79
CA LEU A 384 1.82 22.01 4.10
C LEU A 384 2.24 23.48 4.24
N GLU A 385 3.21 23.96 3.44
CA GLU A 385 3.71 25.34 3.45
C GLU A 385 2.90 26.28 2.53
N GLU A 386 2.09 25.72 1.63
CA GLU A 386 1.17 26.42 0.72
C GLU A 386 -0.24 26.58 1.33
#